data_1ad845c57b19a1eceb53b71745a96a9d
#
_entry.id   1ad845c57b19a1eceb53b71745a96a9d
#
_cell.length_a   1.000
_cell.length_b   1.000
_cell.length_c   1.000
_cell.angle_alpha   90.00
_cell.angle_beta   90.00
_cell.angle_gamma   90.00
#
_symmetry.space_group_name_H-M   'P 1'
#
loop_
_entity.id
_entity.type
_entity.pdbx_description
1 polymer ?
#
loop_
_entity_poly.entity_id
_entity_poly.type
_entity_poly.pdbx_seq_one_letter_code
_entity_poly.pdbx_strand_id
1 'polypeptide(L)'
;MEKIPVGQTISHAYSYLFKNFLTIIGVMWLPVAVIGVGAFLMGMVSGDFSRALVAASSGAGSTEIARNWYLLLPFYVFAFLLFATQMEGLTRYALGLRQGPPYFYFSLGKPVWRLAGTFLLFFLLMLAIFVVFVVGGILIGIVVAAMTGVKPGTPPTGSTAAATGLSVVLIGLVAYCAFIYWAVRQSFLLTPTVVAEERIGLGRAWKLGRGNFWRMLVIFIAIAGPIGLIGVVVMFTFLMPGLPPTAAQGATPDQIAAWNAAYFQRIQGYWYVLVPAYFLFLAVFYGLICSAQAFAYRSLVPAEKAEDVF
;
A
#
# COMPACT_ATOMS: atom_id res chain seq x y z
N MET A 1 -10.07 18.68 -21.69
CA MET A 1 -9.47 18.13 -20.47
C MET A 1 -7.96 18.15 -20.65
N GLU A 2 -7.27 18.79 -19.76
CA GLU A 2 -5.81 18.78 -19.74
C GLU A 2 -5.28 17.39 -19.48
N LYS A 3 -4.16 17.06 -20.10
CA LYS A 3 -3.57 15.73 -20.04
C LYS A 3 -2.26 15.77 -19.28
N ILE A 4 -2.08 14.86 -18.32
CA ILE A 4 -0.84 14.76 -17.53
C ILE A 4 0.35 14.48 -18.46
N PRO A 5 1.43 15.29 -18.44
CA PRO A 5 2.62 15.06 -19.25
C PRO A 5 3.51 13.99 -18.61
N VAL A 6 3.38 12.72 -19.02
CA VAL A 6 3.99 11.54 -18.39
C VAL A 6 5.51 11.68 -18.24
N GLY A 7 6.23 11.97 -19.33
CA GLY A 7 7.70 12.07 -19.32
C GLY A 7 8.21 13.18 -18.40
N GLN A 8 7.55 14.35 -18.42
CA GLN A 8 7.91 15.47 -17.56
C GLN A 8 7.62 15.16 -16.08
N THR A 9 6.49 14.48 -15.80
CA THR A 9 6.12 14.08 -14.45
C THR A 9 7.15 13.13 -13.85
N ILE A 10 7.59 12.12 -14.61
CA ILE A 10 8.61 11.17 -14.17
C ILE A 10 9.95 11.89 -13.96
N SER A 11 10.41 12.66 -14.95
CA SER A 11 11.67 13.42 -14.87
C SER A 11 11.67 14.37 -13.68
N HIS A 12 10.56 15.08 -13.45
CA HIS A 12 10.40 15.98 -12.32
C HIS A 12 10.46 15.23 -10.98
N ALA A 13 9.82 14.05 -10.88
CA ALA A 13 9.83 13.26 -9.66
C ALA A 13 11.25 12.83 -9.28
N TYR A 14 12.04 12.32 -10.22
CA TYR A 14 13.43 11.95 -9.97
C TYR A 14 14.31 13.18 -9.67
N SER A 15 14.17 14.27 -10.42
CA SER A 15 14.89 15.52 -10.15
C SER A 15 14.58 16.06 -8.77
N TYR A 16 13.31 16.03 -8.35
CA TYR A 16 12.87 16.46 -7.01
C TYR A 16 13.50 15.58 -5.93
N LEU A 17 13.47 14.25 -6.09
CA LEU A 17 14.09 13.33 -5.14
C LEU A 17 15.56 13.67 -4.89
N PHE A 18 16.36 13.81 -5.95
CA PHE A 18 17.79 14.08 -5.81
C PHE A 18 18.08 15.48 -5.23
N LYS A 19 17.33 16.50 -5.64
CA LYS A 19 17.50 17.87 -5.15
C LYS A 19 17.06 18.05 -3.70
N ASN A 20 16.03 17.31 -3.26
CA ASN A 20 15.42 17.50 -1.96
C ASN A 20 15.52 16.25 -1.06
N PHE A 21 16.55 15.40 -1.29
CA PHE A 21 16.70 14.12 -0.59
C PHE A 21 16.75 14.29 0.93
N LEU A 22 17.55 15.27 1.42
CA LEU A 22 17.63 15.57 2.85
C LEU A 22 16.31 16.08 3.44
N THR A 23 15.55 16.84 2.67
CA THR A 23 14.21 17.28 3.06
C THR A 23 13.25 16.11 3.23
N ILE A 24 13.29 15.16 2.29
CA ILE A 24 12.48 13.93 2.35
C ILE A 24 12.83 13.11 3.59
N ILE A 25 14.12 12.90 3.84
CA ILE A 25 14.60 12.21 5.05
C ILE A 25 14.13 12.96 6.31
N GLY A 26 14.30 14.30 6.35
CA GLY A 26 13.90 15.13 7.48
C GLY A 26 12.40 15.07 7.80
N VAL A 27 11.54 14.89 6.78
CA VAL A 27 10.09 14.69 7.00
C VAL A 27 9.78 13.29 7.52
N MET A 28 10.52 12.29 7.05
CA MET A 28 10.15 10.90 7.28
C MET A 28 10.75 10.27 8.53
N TRP A 29 11.98 10.69 8.94
CA TRP A 29 12.73 9.96 9.96
C TRP A 29 12.02 9.92 11.31
N LEU A 30 11.42 11.02 11.77
CA LEU A 30 10.77 11.08 13.09
C LEU A 30 9.53 10.18 13.16
N PRO A 31 8.54 10.28 12.25
CA PRO A 31 7.40 9.36 12.25
C PRO A 31 7.80 7.89 12.11
N VAL A 32 8.79 7.57 11.25
CA VAL A 32 9.28 6.18 11.09
C VAL A 32 9.97 5.69 12.37
N ALA A 33 10.80 6.53 13.00
CA ALA A 33 11.45 6.18 14.27
C ALA A 33 10.42 5.93 15.38
N VAL A 34 9.39 6.78 15.48
CA VAL A 34 8.32 6.62 16.47
C VAL A 34 7.52 5.35 16.23
N ILE A 35 7.18 5.04 14.97
CA ILE A 35 6.50 3.77 14.62
C ILE A 35 7.41 2.58 14.96
N GLY A 36 8.71 2.66 14.64
CA GLY A 36 9.68 1.60 14.94
C GLY A 36 9.83 1.34 16.44
N VAL A 37 9.99 2.39 17.24
CA VAL A 37 10.04 2.28 18.70
C VAL A 37 8.73 1.74 19.26
N GLY A 38 7.59 2.22 18.76
CA GLY A 38 6.28 1.72 19.18
C GLY A 38 6.10 0.24 18.86
N ALA A 39 6.48 -0.20 17.66
CA ALA A 39 6.45 -1.62 17.29
C ALA A 39 7.37 -2.48 18.16
N PHE A 40 8.57 -1.97 18.48
CA PHE A 40 9.50 -2.66 19.38
C PHE A 40 8.91 -2.80 20.80
N LEU A 41 8.37 -1.73 21.36
CA LEU A 41 7.72 -1.75 22.68
C LEU A 41 6.52 -2.69 22.69
N MET A 42 5.69 -2.67 21.65
CA MET A 42 4.57 -3.61 21.50
C MET A 42 5.06 -5.06 21.42
N GLY A 43 6.15 -5.32 20.71
CA GLY A 43 6.80 -6.64 20.68
C GLY A 43 7.28 -7.11 22.04
N MET A 44 7.82 -6.19 22.87
CA MET A 44 8.23 -6.50 24.25
C MET A 44 7.04 -6.77 25.18
N VAL A 45 5.97 -5.98 25.09
CA VAL A 45 4.79 -6.09 25.94
C VAL A 45 3.95 -7.32 25.60
N SER A 46 3.84 -7.65 24.31
CA SER A 46 3.09 -8.85 23.87
C SER A 46 3.83 -10.16 24.11
N GLY A 47 5.10 -10.09 24.54
CA GLY A 47 5.92 -11.24 24.95
C GLY A 47 6.25 -12.23 23.82
N ASP A 48 5.50 -12.22 22.74
CA ASP A 48 5.55 -13.25 21.70
C ASP A 48 5.08 -12.79 20.31
N PHE A 49 5.38 -11.54 19.91
CA PHE A 49 4.99 -11.08 18.56
C PHE A 49 5.53 -12.03 17.46
N SER A 50 6.75 -12.51 17.61
CA SER A 50 7.32 -13.50 16.70
C SER A 50 6.60 -14.85 16.77
N ARG A 51 6.20 -15.31 17.97
CA ARG A 51 5.41 -16.54 18.15
C ARG A 51 3.97 -16.35 17.66
N ALA A 52 3.34 -15.19 17.91
CA ALA A 52 2.02 -14.88 17.40
C ALA A 52 1.98 -14.83 15.84
N LEU A 53 3.05 -14.31 15.21
CA LEU A 53 3.16 -14.29 13.74
C LEU A 53 3.36 -15.70 13.17
N VAL A 54 4.18 -16.52 13.83
CA VAL A 54 4.38 -17.94 13.46
C VAL A 54 3.11 -18.74 13.71
N ALA A 55 2.44 -18.52 14.84
CA ALA A 55 1.16 -19.16 15.14
C ALA A 55 0.03 -18.73 14.20
N ALA A 56 0.01 -17.48 13.73
CA ALA A 56 -0.93 -17.01 12.70
C ALA A 56 -0.70 -17.70 11.36
N SER A 57 0.56 -17.94 10.98
CA SER A 57 0.91 -18.66 9.74
C SER A 57 0.57 -20.14 9.79
N SER A 58 0.52 -20.75 10.99
CA SER A 58 0.17 -22.16 11.21
C SER A 58 -1.33 -22.41 11.49
N GLY A 59 -2.16 -21.36 11.48
CA GLY A 59 -3.59 -21.44 11.79
C GLY A 59 -3.93 -21.61 13.28
N ALA A 60 -2.95 -21.81 14.15
CA ALA A 60 -3.14 -21.98 15.60
C ALA A 60 -3.20 -20.67 16.39
N GLY A 61 -2.78 -19.56 15.77
CA GLY A 61 -2.57 -18.28 16.45
C GLY A 61 -3.77 -17.32 16.49
N SER A 62 -4.92 -17.71 15.97
CA SER A 62 -6.09 -16.82 15.92
C SER A 62 -6.61 -16.39 17.30
N THR A 63 -6.47 -17.23 18.31
CA THR A 63 -6.98 -16.97 19.66
C THR A 63 -6.09 -15.98 20.46
N GLU A 64 -4.77 -16.00 20.29
CA GLU A 64 -3.86 -15.09 21.00
C GLU A 64 -3.86 -13.69 20.39
N ILE A 65 -3.91 -13.59 19.06
CA ILE A 65 -4.08 -12.31 18.37
C ILE A 65 -5.42 -11.69 18.74
N ALA A 66 -6.49 -12.49 18.79
CA ALA A 66 -7.81 -12.03 19.20
C ALA A 66 -7.84 -11.54 20.66
N ARG A 67 -7.02 -12.11 21.54
CA ARG A 67 -6.95 -11.67 22.94
C ARG A 67 -6.28 -10.32 23.14
N ASN A 68 -5.30 -9.98 22.30
CA ASN A 68 -4.46 -8.77 22.46
C ASN A 68 -4.79 -7.65 21.46
N TRP A 69 -5.88 -7.78 20.65
CA TRP A 69 -6.26 -6.80 19.65
C TRP A 69 -6.46 -5.38 20.21
N TYR A 70 -6.94 -5.27 21.46
CA TYR A 70 -7.18 -3.98 22.12
C TYR A 70 -5.89 -3.18 22.39
N LEU A 71 -4.72 -3.84 22.44
CA LEU A 71 -3.42 -3.18 22.53
C LEU A 71 -2.92 -2.76 21.15
N LEU A 72 -3.21 -3.57 20.13
CA LEU A 72 -2.77 -3.32 18.76
C LEU A 72 -3.55 -2.18 18.10
N LEU A 73 -4.86 -2.05 18.39
CA LEU A 73 -5.70 -1.05 17.76
C LEU A 73 -5.21 0.39 17.99
N PRO A 74 -4.93 0.85 19.22
CA PRO A 74 -4.39 2.19 19.46
C PRO A 74 -3.06 2.43 18.73
N PHE A 75 -2.19 1.42 18.68
CA PHE A 75 -0.92 1.50 17.96
C PHE A 75 -1.14 1.68 16.46
N TYR A 76 -2.02 0.90 15.83
CA TYR A 76 -2.32 1.05 14.40
C TYR A 76 -2.99 2.38 14.08
N VAL A 77 -3.89 2.87 14.94
CA VAL A 77 -4.49 4.21 14.77
C VAL A 77 -3.41 5.29 14.85
N PHE A 78 -2.51 5.20 15.80
CA PHE A 78 -1.41 6.15 15.94
C PHE A 78 -0.43 6.08 14.75
N ALA A 79 -0.03 4.88 14.33
CA ALA A 79 0.81 4.68 13.15
C ALA A 79 0.15 5.21 11.88
N PHE A 80 -1.16 5.06 11.74
CA PHE A 80 -1.94 5.62 10.63
C PHE A 80 -1.93 7.17 10.63
N LEU A 81 -2.05 7.81 11.79
CA LEU A 81 -1.94 9.27 11.90
C LEU A 81 -0.52 9.75 11.57
N LEU A 82 0.52 9.02 12.00
CA LEU A 82 1.89 9.33 11.63
C LEU A 82 2.13 9.18 10.13
N PHE A 83 1.57 8.14 9.51
CA PHE A 83 1.58 7.97 8.06
C PHE A 83 0.89 9.14 7.33
N ALA A 84 -0.28 9.58 7.81
CA ALA A 84 -0.96 10.75 7.25
C ALA A 84 -0.11 12.02 7.40
N THR A 85 0.60 12.19 8.53
CA THR A 85 1.53 13.30 8.75
C THR A 85 2.69 13.28 7.75
N GLN A 86 3.27 12.11 7.47
CA GLN A 86 4.33 11.96 6.46
C GLN A 86 3.83 12.34 5.06
N MET A 87 2.68 11.81 4.66
CA MET A 87 2.10 12.06 3.34
C MET A 87 1.75 13.55 3.16
N GLU A 88 1.19 14.18 4.19
CA GLU A 88 0.89 15.61 4.20
C GLU A 88 2.17 16.43 4.06
N GLY A 89 3.18 16.16 4.89
CA GLY A 89 4.47 16.85 4.86
C GLY A 89 5.15 16.76 3.50
N LEU A 90 5.37 15.55 2.99
CA LEU A 90 6.01 15.33 1.69
C LEU A 90 5.25 16.02 0.55
N THR A 91 3.94 15.96 0.58
CA THR A 91 3.11 16.60 -0.46
C THR A 91 3.17 18.12 -0.37
N ARG A 92 3.16 18.74 0.83
CA ARG A 92 3.34 20.19 0.98
C ARG A 92 4.66 20.68 0.44
N TYR A 93 5.76 19.97 0.72
CA TYR A 93 7.06 20.30 0.15
C TYR A 93 7.07 20.14 -1.37
N ALA A 94 6.51 19.05 -1.89
CA ALA A 94 6.43 18.80 -3.33
C ALA A 94 5.54 19.82 -4.06
N LEU A 95 4.49 20.31 -3.42
CA LEU A 95 3.66 21.41 -3.91
C LEU A 95 4.30 22.81 -3.72
N GLY A 96 5.43 22.93 -3.03
CA GLY A 96 6.07 24.20 -2.73
C GLY A 96 5.31 25.10 -1.74
N LEU A 97 4.32 24.53 -1.05
CA LEU A 97 3.55 25.22 0.01
C LEU A 97 4.39 25.45 1.28
N ARG A 98 5.55 24.79 1.37
CA ARG A 98 6.50 24.97 2.46
C ARG A 98 7.91 24.97 1.89
N GLN A 99 8.75 25.88 2.37
CA GLN A 99 10.14 26.04 1.96
C GLN A 99 11.07 25.76 3.13
N GLY A 100 12.30 25.37 2.82
CA GLY A 100 13.39 25.10 3.77
C GLY A 100 13.45 23.62 4.22
N PRO A 101 14.66 23.14 4.58
CA PRO A 101 14.85 21.76 5.02
C PRO A 101 14.26 21.58 6.41
N PRO A 102 13.31 20.66 6.63
CA PRO A 102 12.84 20.34 7.96
C PRO A 102 13.86 19.42 8.63
N TYR A 103 14.38 19.79 9.78
CA TYR A 103 15.06 18.84 10.66
C TYR A 103 14.06 17.95 11.38
N PHE A 104 12.87 18.48 11.65
CA PHE A 104 11.76 17.80 12.27
C PHE A 104 10.46 18.18 11.58
N TYR A 105 9.69 17.20 11.16
CA TYR A 105 8.33 17.40 10.71
C TYR A 105 7.38 16.56 11.56
N PHE A 106 6.58 17.26 12.35
CA PHE A 106 5.49 16.68 13.10
C PHE A 106 4.33 17.67 13.12
N SER A 107 3.20 17.27 12.63
CA SER A 107 1.98 18.07 12.60
C SER A 107 0.80 17.16 12.92
N LEU A 108 -0.02 17.55 13.89
CA LEU A 108 -1.34 16.95 14.16
C LEU A 108 -2.45 17.98 13.93
N GLY A 109 -2.17 18.97 13.06
CA GLY A 109 -3.11 20.02 12.71
C GLY A 109 -4.30 19.54 11.86
N LYS A 110 -5.24 20.45 11.62
CA LYS A 110 -6.43 20.20 10.79
C LYS A 110 -6.14 19.53 9.44
N PRO A 111 -5.04 19.86 8.70
CA PRO A 111 -4.74 19.21 7.42
C PRO A 111 -4.49 17.72 7.54
N VAL A 112 -3.76 17.29 8.60
CA VAL A 112 -3.47 15.85 8.83
C VAL A 112 -4.77 15.10 9.12
N TRP A 113 -5.66 15.64 9.94
CA TRP A 113 -6.95 15.01 10.24
C TRP A 113 -7.85 14.90 9.00
N ARG A 114 -7.83 15.92 8.13
CA ARG A 114 -8.55 15.87 6.84
C ARG A 114 -7.98 14.78 5.93
N LEU A 115 -6.65 14.67 5.86
CA LEU A 115 -5.99 13.65 5.07
C LEU A 115 -6.23 12.25 5.65
N ALA A 116 -6.10 12.08 6.96
CA ALA A 116 -6.40 10.83 7.65
C ALA A 116 -7.87 10.41 7.46
N GLY A 117 -8.82 11.35 7.61
CA GLY A 117 -10.23 11.09 7.34
C GLY A 117 -10.49 10.71 5.88
N THR A 118 -9.78 11.34 4.94
CA THR A 118 -9.88 11.00 3.51
C THR A 118 -9.31 9.61 3.21
N PHE A 119 -8.19 9.23 3.81
CA PHE A 119 -7.63 7.88 3.67
C PHE A 119 -8.55 6.83 4.31
N LEU A 120 -9.14 7.13 5.46
CA LEU A 120 -10.11 6.23 6.09
C LEU A 120 -11.34 6.03 5.20
N LEU A 121 -11.92 7.10 4.66
CA LEU A 121 -13.04 7.02 3.73
C LEU A 121 -12.67 6.26 2.45
N PHE A 122 -11.47 6.50 1.91
CA PHE A 122 -10.96 5.75 0.78
C PHE A 122 -10.81 4.26 1.10
N PHE A 123 -10.27 3.92 2.27
CA PHE A 123 -10.13 2.53 2.73
C PHE A 123 -11.50 1.86 2.91
N LEU A 124 -12.47 2.54 3.54
CA LEU A 124 -13.82 2.00 3.70
C LEU A 124 -14.51 1.77 2.34
N LEU A 125 -14.30 2.67 1.38
CA LEU A 125 -14.82 2.51 0.03
C LEU A 125 -14.15 1.34 -0.69
N MET A 126 -12.82 1.17 -0.54
CA MET A 126 -12.07 0.01 -1.03
C MET A 126 -12.60 -1.29 -0.44
N LEU A 127 -12.83 -1.31 0.88
CA LEU A 127 -13.38 -2.46 1.58
C LEU A 127 -14.80 -2.80 1.08
N ALA A 128 -15.66 -1.79 0.90
CA ALA A 128 -17.01 -2.00 0.37
C ALA A 128 -16.98 -2.60 -1.04
N ILE A 129 -16.13 -2.08 -1.93
CA ILE A 129 -15.94 -2.61 -3.28
C ILE A 129 -15.39 -4.05 -3.23
N PHE A 130 -14.41 -4.31 -2.36
CA PHE A 130 -13.86 -5.65 -2.17
C PHE A 130 -14.93 -6.66 -1.71
N VAL A 131 -15.77 -6.28 -0.74
CA VAL A 131 -16.89 -7.11 -0.28
C VAL A 131 -17.87 -7.41 -1.41
N VAL A 132 -18.20 -6.40 -2.24
CA VAL A 132 -19.08 -6.61 -3.41
C VAL A 132 -18.46 -7.60 -4.40
N PHE A 133 -17.15 -7.51 -4.65
CA PHE A 133 -16.46 -8.47 -5.53
C PHE A 133 -16.43 -9.88 -4.95
N VAL A 134 -16.18 -10.03 -3.65
CA VAL A 134 -16.16 -11.35 -2.98
C VAL A 134 -17.54 -11.97 -3.02
N VAL A 135 -18.58 -11.23 -2.61
CA VAL A 135 -19.97 -11.73 -2.62
C VAL A 135 -20.42 -12.04 -4.05
N GLY A 136 -20.15 -11.14 -5.00
CA GLY A 136 -20.43 -11.36 -6.42
C GLY A 136 -19.73 -12.60 -6.97
N GLY A 137 -18.45 -12.78 -6.64
CA GLY A 137 -17.68 -13.95 -7.03
C GLY A 137 -18.24 -15.27 -6.48
N ILE A 138 -18.66 -15.27 -5.20
CA ILE A 138 -19.33 -16.43 -4.57
C ILE A 138 -20.64 -16.75 -5.28
N LEU A 139 -21.49 -15.75 -5.53
CA LEU A 139 -22.78 -15.95 -6.21
C LEU A 139 -22.57 -16.49 -7.63
N ILE A 140 -21.64 -15.93 -8.39
CA ILE A 140 -21.31 -16.42 -9.74
C ILE A 140 -20.77 -17.87 -9.65
N GLY A 141 -19.90 -18.16 -8.67
CA GLY A 141 -19.40 -19.53 -8.45
C GLY A 141 -20.51 -20.54 -8.19
N ILE A 142 -21.51 -20.16 -7.38
CA ILE A 142 -22.69 -21.00 -7.12
C ILE A 142 -23.50 -21.22 -8.41
N VAL A 143 -23.74 -20.18 -9.20
CA VAL A 143 -24.48 -20.30 -10.47
C VAL A 143 -23.73 -21.19 -11.46
N VAL A 144 -22.41 -21.01 -11.62
CA VAL A 144 -21.59 -21.84 -12.50
C VAL A 144 -21.59 -23.29 -12.02
N ALA A 145 -21.48 -23.56 -10.72
CA ALA A 145 -21.55 -24.91 -10.16
C ALA A 145 -22.93 -25.56 -10.43
N ALA A 146 -24.01 -24.81 -10.28
CA ALA A 146 -25.36 -25.29 -10.59
C ALA A 146 -25.54 -25.61 -12.08
N MET A 147 -24.99 -24.78 -12.98
CA MET A 147 -25.06 -24.98 -14.43
C MET A 147 -24.21 -26.17 -14.92
N THR A 148 -23.07 -26.41 -14.25
CA THR A 148 -22.17 -27.52 -14.59
C THR A 148 -22.51 -28.84 -13.89
N GLY A 149 -23.53 -28.86 -13.03
CA GLY A 149 -23.97 -30.05 -12.28
C GLY A 149 -22.96 -30.50 -11.20
N VAL A 150 -22.02 -29.65 -10.83
CA VAL A 150 -21.04 -29.94 -9.77
C VAL A 150 -21.75 -29.90 -8.43
N LYS A 151 -21.79 -31.04 -7.72
CA LYS A 151 -22.37 -31.13 -6.39
C LYS A 151 -21.49 -30.42 -5.36
N PRO A 152 -22.08 -29.64 -4.42
CA PRO A 152 -21.33 -29.07 -3.31
C PRO A 152 -20.52 -30.11 -2.55
N GLY A 153 -19.23 -29.87 -2.32
CA GLY A 153 -18.35 -30.79 -1.59
C GLY A 153 -17.66 -31.88 -2.43
N THR A 154 -18.01 -32.03 -3.71
CA THR A 154 -17.25 -32.92 -4.61
C THR A 154 -16.26 -32.13 -5.44
N PRO A 155 -14.97 -32.50 -5.44
CA PRO A 155 -13.99 -31.82 -6.30
C PRO A 155 -14.40 -32.05 -7.77
N PRO A 156 -14.45 -30.97 -8.58
CA PRO A 156 -14.77 -31.10 -9.99
C PRO A 156 -13.68 -31.93 -10.68
N THR A 157 -14.05 -32.86 -11.54
CA THR A 157 -13.12 -33.77 -12.25
C THR A 157 -13.13 -33.51 -13.75
N GLY A 158 -12.01 -33.68 -14.41
CA GLY A 158 -11.88 -33.67 -15.87
C GLY A 158 -12.17 -32.29 -16.48
N SER A 159 -12.90 -32.25 -17.60
CA SER A 159 -13.20 -31.05 -18.37
C SER A 159 -14.05 -30.03 -17.62
N THR A 160 -14.89 -30.46 -16.68
CA THR A 160 -15.71 -29.58 -15.83
C THR A 160 -14.85 -28.80 -14.86
N ALA A 161 -13.80 -29.41 -14.28
CA ALA A 161 -12.83 -28.72 -13.43
C ALA A 161 -12.08 -27.63 -14.19
N ALA A 162 -11.64 -27.94 -15.40
CA ALA A 162 -10.94 -26.98 -16.26
C ALA A 162 -11.84 -25.80 -16.66
N ALA A 163 -13.08 -26.07 -17.08
CA ALA A 163 -14.04 -25.04 -17.48
C ALA A 163 -14.43 -24.12 -16.31
N THR A 164 -14.71 -24.71 -15.15
CA THR A 164 -15.04 -23.94 -13.93
C THR A 164 -13.84 -23.12 -13.46
N GLY A 165 -12.64 -23.71 -13.43
CA GLY A 165 -11.41 -23.01 -13.07
C GLY A 165 -11.13 -21.85 -13.99
N LEU A 166 -11.22 -22.04 -15.32
CA LEU A 166 -11.00 -20.97 -16.30
C LEU A 166 -12.03 -19.83 -16.15
N SER A 167 -13.30 -20.15 -15.93
CA SER A 167 -14.35 -19.16 -15.73
C SER A 167 -14.09 -18.30 -14.49
N VAL A 168 -13.72 -18.91 -13.38
CA VAL A 168 -13.39 -18.20 -12.12
C VAL A 168 -12.17 -17.29 -12.33
N VAL A 169 -11.12 -17.79 -13.01
CA VAL A 169 -9.91 -16.99 -13.32
C VAL A 169 -10.25 -15.80 -14.21
N LEU A 170 -11.04 -15.97 -15.26
CA LEU A 170 -11.43 -14.88 -16.16
C LEU A 170 -12.27 -13.81 -15.45
N ILE A 171 -13.26 -14.22 -14.65
CA ILE A 171 -14.08 -13.30 -13.85
C ILE A 171 -13.21 -12.57 -12.84
N GLY A 172 -12.34 -13.30 -12.14
CA GLY A 172 -11.38 -12.71 -11.19
C GLY A 172 -10.46 -11.70 -11.85
N LEU A 173 -9.97 -11.98 -13.06
CA LEU A 173 -9.13 -11.06 -13.83
C LEU A 173 -9.88 -9.78 -14.21
N VAL A 174 -11.12 -9.88 -14.70
CA VAL A 174 -11.95 -8.72 -15.04
C VAL A 174 -12.23 -7.87 -13.79
N ALA A 175 -12.61 -8.51 -12.68
CA ALA A 175 -12.83 -7.84 -11.40
C ALA A 175 -11.56 -7.14 -10.90
N TYR A 176 -10.42 -7.80 -11.00
CA TYR A 176 -9.11 -7.24 -10.63
C TYR A 176 -8.71 -6.04 -11.51
N CYS A 177 -8.91 -6.11 -12.81
CA CYS A 177 -8.68 -4.99 -13.72
C CYS A 177 -9.58 -3.79 -13.40
N ALA A 178 -10.88 -4.03 -13.13
CA ALA A 178 -11.83 -2.99 -12.74
C ALA A 178 -11.43 -2.35 -11.40
N PHE A 179 -10.98 -3.16 -10.44
CA PHE A 179 -10.47 -2.69 -9.16
C PHE A 179 -9.21 -1.82 -9.30
N ILE A 180 -8.22 -2.26 -10.10
CA ILE A 180 -7.02 -1.45 -10.41
C ILE A 180 -7.40 -0.14 -11.06
N TYR A 181 -8.28 -0.19 -12.08
CA TYR A 181 -8.74 1.03 -12.74
C TYR A 181 -9.30 2.04 -11.75
N TRP A 182 -10.18 1.56 -10.88
CA TRP A 182 -10.81 2.41 -9.89
C TRP A 182 -9.80 2.91 -8.85
N ALA A 183 -8.96 2.02 -8.32
CA ALA A 183 -7.98 2.32 -7.28
C ALA A 183 -6.96 3.37 -7.76
N VAL A 184 -6.34 3.17 -8.91
CA VAL A 184 -5.33 4.10 -9.48
C VAL A 184 -5.96 5.47 -9.74
N ARG A 185 -7.14 5.48 -10.34
CA ARG A 185 -7.83 6.74 -10.67
C ARG A 185 -8.22 7.54 -9.43
N GLN A 186 -8.57 6.86 -8.34
CA GLN A 186 -8.97 7.51 -7.10
C GLN A 186 -7.77 7.93 -6.26
N SER A 187 -6.77 7.04 -6.10
CA SER A 187 -5.68 7.24 -5.14
C SER A 187 -4.60 8.21 -5.64
N PHE A 188 -4.33 8.21 -6.95
CA PHE A 188 -3.16 8.92 -7.49
C PHE A 188 -3.19 10.43 -7.22
N LEU A 189 -4.33 11.08 -7.37
CA LEU A 189 -4.49 12.52 -7.14
C LEU A 189 -5.10 12.87 -5.79
N LEU A 190 -5.36 11.88 -4.92
CA LEU A 190 -6.07 12.08 -3.67
C LEU A 190 -5.29 12.99 -2.71
N THR A 191 -4.05 12.62 -2.43
CA THR A 191 -3.20 13.34 -1.47
C THR A 191 -2.96 14.80 -1.87
N PRO A 192 -2.50 15.12 -3.09
CA PRO A 192 -2.28 16.52 -3.46
C PRO A 192 -3.58 17.33 -3.51
N THR A 193 -4.72 16.71 -3.89
CA THR A 193 -6.02 17.40 -3.88
C THR A 193 -6.43 17.81 -2.47
N VAL A 194 -6.28 16.91 -1.49
CA VAL A 194 -6.66 17.21 -0.08
C VAL A 194 -5.74 18.24 0.52
N VAL A 195 -4.43 18.15 0.24
CA VAL A 195 -3.42 19.05 0.81
C VAL A 195 -3.51 20.44 0.20
N ALA A 196 -3.73 20.55 -1.12
CA ALA A 196 -3.81 21.84 -1.81
C ALA A 196 -5.16 22.54 -1.60
N GLU A 197 -6.27 21.80 -1.68
CA GLU A 197 -7.62 22.41 -1.58
C GLU A 197 -8.16 22.44 -0.14
N GLU A 198 -7.38 21.96 0.83
CA GLU A 198 -7.70 21.91 2.26
C GLU A 198 -9.08 21.34 2.61
N ARG A 199 -9.56 20.38 1.84
CA ARG A 199 -10.87 19.72 2.01
C ARG A 199 -10.80 18.23 1.70
N ILE A 200 -11.80 17.47 2.17
CA ILE A 200 -11.96 16.06 1.80
C ILE A 200 -12.26 15.98 0.29
N GLY A 201 -11.32 15.41 -0.49
CA GLY A 201 -11.25 15.59 -1.94
C GLY A 201 -11.57 14.37 -2.79
N LEU A 202 -12.24 13.29 -2.28
CA LEU A 202 -12.50 12.05 -3.03
C LEU A 202 -13.18 12.30 -4.38
N GLY A 203 -14.28 13.05 -4.40
CA GLY A 203 -15.01 13.37 -5.63
C GLY A 203 -14.22 14.29 -6.58
N ARG A 204 -13.38 15.15 -6.03
CA ARG A 204 -12.51 16.05 -6.82
C ARG A 204 -11.37 15.29 -7.47
N ALA A 205 -10.68 14.42 -6.71
CA ALA A 205 -9.63 13.55 -7.25
C ALA A 205 -10.16 12.67 -8.38
N TRP A 206 -11.36 12.10 -8.21
CA TRP A 206 -12.04 11.32 -9.27
C TRP A 206 -12.30 12.13 -10.54
N LYS A 207 -12.76 13.39 -10.42
CA LYS A 207 -13.00 14.27 -11.56
C LYS A 207 -11.70 14.65 -12.27
N LEU A 208 -10.65 15.00 -11.51
CA LEU A 208 -9.32 15.34 -12.06
C LEU A 208 -8.66 14.16 -12.79
N GLY A 209 -8.83 12.95 -12.25
CA GLY A 209 -8.30 11.72 -12.87
C GLY A 209 -9.02 11.26 -14.14
N ARG A 210 -10.13 11.92 -14.54
CA ARG A 210 -10.91 11.53 -15.71
C ARG A 210 -10.11 11.70 -17.00
N GLY A 211 -10.02 10.61 -17.79
CA GLY A 211 -9.28 10.60 -19.07
C GLY A 211 -7.75 10.48 -18.93
N ASN A 212 -7.21 10.38 -17.71
CA ASN A 212 -5.78 10.26 -17.46
C ASN A 212 -5.34 8.92 -16.83
N PHE A 213 -6.24 7.92 -16.76
CA PHE A 213 -5.96 6.63 -16.12
C PHE A 213 -4.65 5.98 -16.59
N TRP A 214 -4.49 5.77 -17.89
CA TRP A 214 -3.30 5.13 -18.45
C TRP A 214 -2.02 5.91 -18.16
N ARG A 215 -2.11 7.24 -18.14
CA ARG A 215 -0.97 8.12 -17.82
C ARG A 215 -0.57 7.99 -16.36
N MET A 216 -1.54 8.00 -15.45
CA MET A 216 -1.30 7.79 -14.01
C MET A 216 -0.74 6.38 -13.76
N LEU A 217 -1.28 5.36 -14.42
CA LEU A 217 -0.79 3.98 -14.32
C LEU A 217 0.66 3.86 -14.79
N VAL A 218 0.99 4.43 -15.96
CA VAL A 218 2.36 4.41 -16.49
C VAL A 218 3.32 5.14 -15.56
N ILE A 219 2.95 6.31 -15.02
CA ILE A 219 3.77 7.04 -14.06
C ILE A 219 3.99 6.19 -12.80
N PHE A 220 2.93 5.57 -12.27
CA PHE A 220 3.02 4.71 -11.10
C PHE A 220 3.96 3.52 -11.35
N ILE A 221 3.81 2.82 -12.48
CA ILE A 221 4.68 1.69 -12.85
C ILE A 221 6.13 2.14 -13.05
N ALA A 222 6.36 3.29 -13.70
CA ALA A 222 7.70 3.82 -13.93
C ALA A 222 8.43 4.22 -12.63
N ILE A 223 7.69 4.57 -11.58
CA ILE A 223 8.23 4.92 -10.28
C ILE A 223 8.32 3.68 -9.37
N ALA A 224 7.20 2.96 -9.21
CA ALA A 224 7.11 1.83 -8.28
C ALA A 224 7.81 0.57 -8.82
N GLY A 225 7.84 0.38 -10.15
CA GLY A 225 8.40 -0.81 -10.79
C GLY A 225 9.88 -1.04 -10.47
N PRO A 226 10.78 -0.09 -10.76
CA PRO A 226 12.20 -0.25 -10.45
C PRO A 226 12.47 -0.47 -8.96
N ILE A 227 11.78 0.29 -8.10
CA ILE A 227 11.92 0.18 -6.65
C ILE A 227 11.40 -1.17 -6.16
N GLY A 228 10.23 -1.60 -6.64
CA GLY A 228 9.65 -2.91 -6.33
C GLY A 228 10.54 -4.06 -6.79
N LEU A 229 11.14 -3.96 -7.99
CA LEU A 229 12.07 -4.95 -8.49
C LEU A 229 13.31 -5.09 -7.58
N ILE A 230 13.89 -3.98 -7.15
CA ILE A 230 15.00 -4.00 -6.18
C ILE A 230 14.56 -4.69 -4.88
N GLY A 231 13.38 -4.35 -4.35
CA GLY A 231 12.83 -4.99 -3.15
C GLY A 231 12.64 -6.51 -3.31
N VAL A 232 12.12 -6.94 -4.45
CA VAL A 232 11.96 -8.37 -4.79
C VAL A 232 13.33 -9.06 -4.86
N VAL A 233 14.30 -8.49 -5.55
CA VAL A 233 15.67 -9.04 -5.65
C VAL A 233 16.29 -9.17 -4.25
N VAL A 234 16.22 -8.14 -3.42
CA VAL A 234 16.74 -8.18 -2.04
C VAL A 234 16.03 -9.26 -1.22
N MET A 235 14.71 -9.34 -1.31
CA MET A 235 13.93 -10.35 -0.60
C MET A 235 14.35 -11.78 -0.98
N PHE A 236 14.39 -12.09 -2.27
CA PHE A 236 14.73 -13.45 -2.75
C PHE A 236 16.20 -13.80 -2.53
N THR A 237 17.13 -12.85 -2.66
CA THR A 237 18.56 -13.12 -2.55
C THR A 237 19.03 -13.26 -1.11
N PHE A 238 18.55 -12.38 -0.23
CA PHE A 238 19.11 -12.24 1.13
C PHE A 238 18.19 -12.79 2.23
N LEU A 239 16.88 -12.66 2.09
CA LEU A 239 15.95 -12.98 3.17
C LEU A 239 15.34 -14.37 3.06
N MET A 240 14.97 -14.81 1.86
CA MET A 240 14.35 -16.13 1.71
C MET A 240 15.37 -17.26 1.85
N PRO A 241 15.14 -18.27 2.71
CA PRO A 241 15.99 -19.46 2.82
C PRO A 241 15.82 -20.44 1.62
N GLY A 242 15.04 -20.08 0.64
CA GLY A 242 14.63 -20.85 -0.53
C GLY A 242 13.16 -20.56 -0.86
N LEU A 243 12.61 -21.27 -1.85
CA LEU A 243 11.18 -21.15 -2.14
C LEU A 243 10.35 -21.68 -0.96
N PRO A 244 9.26 -21.00 -0.56
CA PRO A 244 8.42 -21.45 0.53
C PRO A 244 7.77 -22.80 0.17
N PRO A 245 7.83 -23.79 1.05
CA PRO A 245 7.14 -25.05 0.85
C PRO A 245 5.62 -24.81 0.92
N THR A 246 4.87 -25.38 -0.01
CA THR A 246 3.42 -25.20 -0.06
C THR A 246 2.69 -26.51 0.15
N ALA A 247 1.48 -26.45 0.72
CA ALA A 247 0.62 -27.63 0.87
C ALA A 247 0.29 -28.28 -0.49
N ALA A 248 0.22 -27.49 -1.57
CA ALA A 248 0.02 -28.00 -2.94
C ALA A 248 1.20 -28.85 -3.44
N GLN A 249 2.40 -28.68 -2.86
CA GLN A 249 3.60 -29.47 -3.12
C GLN A 249 3.76 -30.64 -2.13
N GLY A 250 2.75 -30.92 -1.30
CA GLY A 250 2.79 -31.97 -0.28
C GLY A 250 3.63 -31.62 0.96
N ALA A 251 3.91 -30.33 1.18
CA ALA A 251 4.68 -29.90 2.35
C ALA A 251 3.92 -30.18 3.64
N THR A 252 4.61 -30.75 4.63
CA THR A 252 4.08 -30.98 5.96
C THR A 252 4.04 -29.67 6.78
N PRO A 253 3.16 -29.57 7.80
CA PRO A 253 3.14 -28.41 8.71
C PRO A 253 4.51 -28.12 9.34
N ASP A 254 5.29 -29.16 9.66
CA ASP A 254 6.63 -29.03 10.25
C ASP A 254 7.63 -28.43 9.26
N GLN A 255 7.54 -28.77 7.98
CA GLN A 255 8.38 -28.17 6.94
C GLN A 255 8.08 -26.70 6.75
N ILE A 256 6.81 -26.32 6.80
CA ILE A 256 6.38 -24.91 6.72
C ILE A 256 6.86 -24.15 7.97
N ALA A 257 6.73 -24.74 9.16
CA ALA A 257 7.21 -24.13 10.40
C ALA A 257 8.73 -23.94 10.42
N ALA A 258 9.49 -24.95 9.96
CA ALA A 258 10.95 -24.88 9.86
C ALA A 258 11.39 -23.79 8.87
N TRP A 259 10.73 -23.67 7.72
CA TRP A 259 11.01 -22.62 6.75
C TRP A 259 10.74 -21.22 7.34
N ASN A 260 9.61 -21.03 8.01
CA ASN A 260 9.26 -19.79 8.68
C ASN A 260 10.30 -19.42 9.74
N ALA A 261 10.72 -20.39 10.57
CA ALA A 261 11.75 -20.16 11.58
C ALA A 261 13.07 -19.71 10.96
N ALA A 262 13.52 -20.36 9.89
CA ALA A 262 14.74 -19.98 9.17
C ALA A 262 14.64 -18.58 8.54
N TYR A 263 13.48 -18.22 7.99
CA TYR A 263 13.22 -16.90 7.45
C TYR A 263 13.32 -15.81 8.53
N PHE A 264 12.65 -16.00 9.68
CA PHE A 264 12.74 -15.06 10.80
C PHE A 264 14.14 -14.96 11.39
N GLN A 265 14.87 -16.06 11.49
CA GLN A 265 16.26 -16.05 11.96
C GLN A 265 17.16 -15.20 11.04
N ARG A 266 16.96 -15.27 9.73
CA ARG A 266 17.68 -14.41 8.77
C ARG A 266 17.33 -12.95 8.96
N ILE A 267 16.04 -12.59 9.08
CA ILE A 267 15.63 -11.21 9.36
C ILE A 267 16.28 -10.70 10.64
N GLN A 268 16.27 -11.50 11.71
CA GLN A 268 16.93 -11.15 12.97
C GLN A 268 18.44 -11.00 12.83
N GLY A 269 19.10 -11.81 12.00
CA GLY A 269 20.53 -11.68 11.74
C GLY A 269 20.91 -10.40 11.00
N TYR A 270 20.03 -9.88 10.14
CA TYR A 270 20.31 -8.72 9.29
C TYR A 270 19.54 -7.45 9.69
N TRP A 271 18.87 -7.41 10.83
CA TRP A 271 18.00 -6.30 11.23
C TRP A 271 18.70 -4.93 11.19
N TYR A 272 19.97 -4.87 11.59
CA TYR A 272 20.79 -3.64 11.63
C TYR A 272 21.08 -3.06 10.24
N VAL A 273 21.00 -3.87 9.19
CA VAL A 273 21.09 -3.42 7.79
C VAL A 273 19.70 -3.20 7.21
N LEU A 274 18.76 -4.10 7.52
CA LEU A 274 17.41 -4.07 6.94
C LEU A 274 16.60 -2.84 7.40
N VAL A 275 16.73 -2.43 8.66
CA VAL A 275 15.97 -1.26 9.17
C VAL A 275 16.38 0.04 8.47
N PRO A 276 17.69 0.41 8.39
CA PRO A 276 18.09 1.58 7.62
C PRO A 276 17.79 1.46 6.12
N ALA A 277 17.99 0.28 5.52
CA ALA A 277 17.69 0.05 4.11
C ALA A 277 16.19 0.22 3.82
N TYR A 278 15.33 -0.32 4.68
CA TYR A 278 13.88 -0.16 4.57
C TYR A 278 13.45 1.30 4.74
N PHE A 279 14.05 2.02 5.69
CA PHE A 279 13.82 3.46 5.84
C PHE A 279 14.18 4.24 4.56
N LEU A 280 15.37 3.99 4.00
CA LEU A 280 15.79 4.62 2.74
C LEU A 280 14.87 4.24 1.58
N PHE A 281 14.47 2.98 1.50
CA PHE A 281 13.50 2.50 0.51
C PHE A 281 12.18 3.27 0.61
N LEU A 282 11.62 3.43 1.82
CA LEU A 282 10.39 4.20 2.04
C LEU A 282 10.58 5.68 1.68
N ALA A 283 11.72 6.29 2.04
CA ALA A 283 12.02 7.69 1.74
C ALA A 283 12.07 7.93 0.23
N VAL A 284 12.75 7.07 -0.51
CA VAL A 284 12.83 7.13 -1.98
C VAL A 284 11.45 6.91 -2.60
N PHE A 285 10.74 5.87 -2.18
CA PHE A 285 9.43 5.51 -2.72
C PHE A 285 8.40 6.61 -2.52
N TYR A 286 8.20 7.07 -1.28
CA TYR A 286 7.22 8.12 -0.98
C TYR A 286 7.64 9.49 -1.50
N GLY A 287 8.94 9.79 -1.51
CA GLY A 287 9.46 11.01 -2.10
C GLY A 287 9.15 11.11 -3.60
N LEU A 288 9.35 10.02 -4.34
CA LEU A 288 9.03 9.94 -5.77
C LEU A 288 7.51 10.00 -6.02
N ILE A 289 6.73 9.23 -5.26
CA ILE A 289 5.27 9.18 -5.43
C ILE A 289 4.64 10.55 -5.14
N CYS A 290 4.96 11.16 -4.00
CA CYS A 290 4.38 12.46 -3.62
C CYS A 290 4.77 13.57 -4.60
N SER A 291 6.02 13.59 -5.09
CA SER A 291 6.44 14.60 -6.07
C SER A 291 5.78 14.40 -7.44
N ALA A 292 5.63 13.16 -7.91
CA ALA A 292 4.92 12.86 -9.16
C ALA A 292 3.44 13.24 -9.07
N GLN A 293 2.80 12.92 -7.96
CA GLN A 293 1.41 13.28 -7.68
C GLN A 293 1.21 14.80 -7.63
N ALA A 294 2.12 15.52 -6.96
CA ALA A 294 2.09 16.96 -6.86
C ALA A 294 2.26 17.64 -8.21
N PHE A 295 3.21 17.19 -9.03
CA PHE A 295 3.42 17.72 -10.38
C PHE A 295 2.24 17.40 -11.31
N ALA A 296 1.71 16.19 -11.27
CA ALA A 296 0.52 15.81 -12.03
C ALA A 296 -0.70 16.64 -11.63
N TYR A 297 -0.89 16.90 -10.32
CA TYR A 297 -1.97 17.76 -9.84
C TYR A 297 -1.84 19.19 -10.40
N ARG A 298 -0.66 19.80 -10.32
CA ARG A 298 -0.40 21.14 -10.86
C ARG A 298 -0.65 21.23 -12.35
N SER A 299 -0.33 20.18 -13.12
CA SER A 299 -0.57 20.16 -14.56
C SER A 299 -2.05 20.06 -14.94
N LEU A 300 -2.93 19.72 -14.01
CA LEU A 300 -4.38 19.58 -14.21
C LEU A 300 -5.21 20.74 -13.64
N VAL A 301 -4.61 21.55 -12.76
CA VAL A 301 -5.29 22.71 -12.17
C VAL A 301 -4.84 23.96 -12.92
N PRO A 302 -5.77 24.73 -13.53
CA PRO A 302 -5.44 25.98 -14.22
C PRO A 302 -4.72 26.97 -13.31
N ALA A 303 -3.77 27.73 -13.87
CA ALA A 303 -2.94 28.69 -13.13
C ALA A 303 -3.77 29.76 -12.39
N GLU A 304 -4.89 30.19 -12.98
CA GLU A 304 -5.83 31.14 -12.37
C GLU A 304 -6.44 30.68 -11.02
N LYS A 305 -6.60 29.36 -10.86
CA LYS A 305 -7.06 28.78 -9.59
C LYS A 305 -5.91 28.37 -8.64
N ALA A 306 -4.72 28.33 -9.19
CA ALA A 306 -3.53 28.08 -8.40
C ALA A 306 -3.15 29.31 -7.56
N GLU A 307 -3.36 30.53 -8.05
CA GLU A 307 -3.09 31.77 -7.29
C GLU A 307 -4.01 31.92 -6.07
N ASP A 308 -5.25 31.41 -6.13
CA ASP A 308 -6.17 31.39 -4.98
C ASP A 308 -5.82 30.31 -3.93
N VAL A 309 -4.94 29.34 -4.29
CA VAL A 309 -4.59 28.19 -3.46
C VAL A 309 -3.15 28.27 -2.95
N PHE A 310 -2.27 29.01 -3.66
CA PHE A 310 -0.86 29.18 -3.38
C PHE A 310 -0.50 30.62 -3.07
#